data_a4673a6823192c58836f114a25fbdcc7
#
_entry.id   a4673a6823192c58836f114a25fbdcc7
#
_cell.length_a   1.000
_cell.length_b   1.000
_cell.length_c   1.000
_cell.angle_alpha   90.00
_cell.angle_beta   90.00
_cell.angle_gamma   90.00
#
_symmetry.space_group_name_H-M   'P 1'
#
loop_
_entity.id
_entity.type
_entity.pdbx_description
1 polymer ?
#
loop_
_entity_poly.entity_id
_entity_poly.type
_entity_poly.pdbx_seq_one_letter_code
_entity_poly.pdbx_strand_id
1 'polypeptide(L)'
;VKRYANLLRTPGVAQIIAAQLTARMPSGMISLAYLLHIEQMFNSYGLAGLVLAATSLGQAIAGPVTSRLMGRLGMRSVITVTIIVASASMVAVAYVVAPIGFYIAVGFIGGLATPPIQPAVRTIYPTMVNSKQLTPLFSIDASAQELIWIAGPVVTVFMATQVSTDAAIMLALALLLLGGIWFLLRPELGTVKIPLSKTRMGTVLTKPAVLATTVVGFLLIGAAGAVEVAVVAVFGHGGPEAGFVLAIWAIGSLIGGLALGHVPIGPWALAVRMVAVFIGIALAGIILEFWWIAGALLIAGAGIAPALAVMFAIVSSSVKFSDTAEAYGWMGSGQLTGAALGSAVAGFAVDGFGPVGGFVAASIFAFFGMVLAALYKNHLPDLRGRDATPLSDTEPVRIIKH
;
A
#
# COMPACT_ATOMS: atom_id res chain seq x y z
N VAL A 1 -7.89 22.65 -5.47
CA VAL A 1 -8.94 22.39 -4.48
C VAL A 1 -10.30 22.17 -5.17
N LYS A 2 -10.81 23.10 -6.02
CA LYS A 2 -12.13 22.96 -6.69
C LYS A 2 -12.29 21.66 -7.49
N ARG A 3 -11.21 21.20 -8.15
CA ARG A 3 -11.21 19.96 -8.96
C ARG A 3 -11.44 18.71 -8.10
N TYR A 4 -10.76 18.61 -6.95
CA TYR A 4 -10.93 17.51 -6.01
C TYR A 4 -12.30 17.55 -5.33
N ALA A 5 -12.79 18.75 -4.97
CA ALA A 5 -14.12 18.90 -4.41
C ALA A 5 -15.22 18.43 -5.38
N ASN A 6 -15.08 18.74 -6.66
CA ASN A 6 -16.01 18.27 -7.70
C ASN A 6 -15.93 16.74 -7.88
N LEU A 7 -14.73 16.17 -7.80
CA LEU A 7 -14.53 14.73 -7.89
C LEU A 7 -15.21 13.99 -6.72
N LEU A 8 -15.02 14.47 -5.49
CA LEU A 8 -15.66 13.90 -4.29
C LEU A 8 -17.19 14.07 -4.29
N ARG A 9 -17.73 15.03 -5.06
CA ARG A 9 -19.18 15.20 -5.26
C ARG A 9 -19.76 14.23 -6.30
N THR A 10 -18.90 13.54 -7.07
CA THR A 10 -19.38 12.48 -7.98
C THR A 10 -20.06 11.37 -7.15
N PRO A 11 -21.30 10.96 -7.54
CA PRO A 11 -22.05 9.98 -6.77
C PRO A 11 -21.23 8.71 -6.47
N GLY A 12 -21.21 8.28 -5.22
CA GLY A 12 -20.51 7.08 -4.76
C GLY A 12 -19.01 7.26 -4.47
N VAL A 13 -18.30 8.23 -5.07
CA VAL A 13 -16.84 8.38 -4.95
C VAL A 13 -16.40 8.61 -3.51
N ALA A 14 -16.94 9.62 -2.84
CA ALA A 14 -16.56 9.90 -1.45
C ALA A 14 -16.88 8.73 -0.52
N GLN A 15 -18.02 8.08 -0.73
CA GLN A 15 -18.47 6.96 0.11
C GLN A 15 -17.61 5.72 -0.09
N ILE A 16 -17.21 5.39 -1.33
CA ILE A 16 -16.35 4.23 -1.57
C ILE A 16 -14.94 4.46 -1.06
N ILE A 17 -14.42 5.70 -1.15
CA ILE A 17 -13.13 6.08 -0.55
C ILE A 17 -13.20 5.94 0.97
N ALA A 18 -14.21 6.48 1.63
CA ALA A 18 -14.35 6.38 3.07
C ALA A 18 -14.50 4.92 3.53
N ALA A 19 -15.36 4.13 2.88
CA ALA A 19 -15.57 2.73 3.20
C ALA A 19 -14.29 1.90 3.05
N GLN A 20 -13.56 2.05 1.92
CA GLN A 20 -12.33 1.31 1.70
C GLN A 20 -11.20 1.73 2.65
N LEU A 21 -11.10 3.01 3.01
CA LEU A 21 -10.11 3.47 3.99
C LEU A 21 -10.39 2.89 5.36
N THR A 22 -11.66 2.93 5.82
CA THR A 22 -12.05 2.32 7.10
C THR A 22 -11.74 0.82 7.12
N ALA A 23 -12.08 0.09 6.05
CA ALA A 23 -11.81 -1.34 5.93
C ALA A 23 -10.31 -1.69 5.87
N ARG A 24 -9.46 -0.74 5.46
CA ARG A 24 -8.01 -0.89 5.34
C ARG A 24 -7.24 -0.35 6.55
N MET A 25 -7.90 0.36 7.48
CA MET A 25 -7.25 0.82 8.73
C MET A 25 -6.50 -0.29 9.47
N PRO A 26 -7.03 -1.54 9.57
CA PRO A 26 -6.32 -2.64 10.18
C PRO A 26 -4.94 -2.93 9.59
N SER A 27 -4.69 -2.60 8.32
CA SER A 27 -3.37 -2.79 7.70
C SER A 27 -2.27 -1.97 8.37
N GLY A 28 -2.60 -0.80 8.94
CA GLY A 28 -1.68 0.03 9.72
C GLY A 28 -1.65 -0.31 11.21
N MET A 29 -2.53 -1.19 11.68
CA MET A 29 -2.70 -1.50 13.10
C MET A 29 -2.18 -2.89 13.46
N ILE A 30 -2.49 -3.90 12.65
CA ILE A 30 -2.45 -5.31 13.04
C ILE A 30 -1.03 -5.80 13.33
N SER A 31 -0.02 -5.33 12.59
CA SER A 31 1.36 -5.72 12.82
C SER A 31 1.83 -5.32 14.21
N LEU A 32 1.54 -4.08 14.60
CA LEU A 32 1.95 -3.57 15.91
C LEU A 32 1.09 -4.17 17.03
N ALA A 33 -0.22 -4.36 16.79
CA ALA A 33 -1.11 -5.02 17.75
C ALA A 33 -0.67 -6.46 18.04
N TYR A 34 -0.35 -7.24 17.01
CA TYR A 34 0.16 -8.60 17.17
C TYR A 34 1.53 -8.62 17.83
N LEU A 35 2.44 -7.70 17.48
CA LEU A 35 3.74 -7.59 18.12
C LEU A 35 3.59 -7.44 19.63
N LEU A 36 2.82 -6.45 20.06
CA LEU A 36 2.64 -6.14 21.48
C LEU A 36 1.90 -7.26 22.21
N HIS A 37 0.89 -7.87 21.59
CA HIS A 37 0.11 -8.94 22.19
C HIS A 37 0.92 -10.23 22.39
N ILE A 38 1.64 -10.67 21.37
CA ILE A 38 2.46 -11.89 21.44
C ILE A 38 3.67 -11.68 22.34
N GLU A 39 4.30 -10.49 22.32
CA GLU A 39 5.37 -10.14 23.25
C GLU A 39 4.90 -10.21 24.70
N GLN A 40 3.73 -9.64 25.01
CA GLN A 40 3.15 -9.69 26.35
C GLN A 40 2.85 -11.13 26.80
N MET A 41 2.39 -12.00 25.89
CA MET A 41 2.05 -13.38 26.22
C MET A 41 3.28 -14.28 26.42
N PHE A 42 4.32 -14.12 25.61
CA PHE A 42 5.49 -15.00 25.56
C PHE A 42 6.77 -14.35 26.09
N ASN A 43 6.71 -13.08 26.45
CA ASN A 43 7.86 -12.27 26.88
C ASN A 43 9.04 -12.38 25.90
N SER A 44 8.73 -12.35 24.56
CA SER A 44 9.72 -12.54 23.50
C SER A 44 9.34 -11.79 22.22
N TYR A 45 10.13 -10.78 21.87
CA TYR A 45 10.04 -10.08 20.58
C TYR A 45 10.39 -10.99 19.40
N GLY A 46 11.28 -11.96 19.59
CA GLY A 46 11.63 -12.94 18.56
C GLY A 46 10.45 -13.81 18.15
N LEU A 47 9.68 -14.32 19.12
CA LEU A 47 8.47 -15.10 18.84
C LEU A 47 7.38 -14.23 18.20
N ALA A 48 7.21 -13.00 18.66
CA ALA A 48 6.32 -12.04 18.03
C ALA A 48 6.72 -11.76 16.56
N GLY A 49 8.01 -11.60 16.32
CA GLY A 49 8.56 -11.42 14.97
C GLY A 49 8.27 -12.59 14.03
N LEU A 50 8.30 -13.85 14.53
CA LEU A 50 7.92 -15.02 13.73
C LEU A 50 6.44 -14.99 13.31
N VAL A 51 5.53 -14.58 14.20
CA VAL A 51 4.11 -14.43 13.88
C VAL A 51 3.92 -13.35 12.82
N LEU A 52 4.62 -12.21 12.95
CA LEU A 52 4.56 -11.13 11.96
C LEU A 52 5.12 -11.54 10.60
N ALA A 53 6.23 -12.30 10.59
CA ALA A 53 6.82 -12.82 9.36
C ALA A 53 5.86 -13.77 8.65
N ALA A 54 5.20 -14.67 9.40
CA ALA A 54 4.19 -15.57 8.85
C ALA A 54 2.99 -14.82 8.28
N THR A 55 2.48 -13.80 9.01
CA THR A 55 1.37 -12.95 8.57
C THR A 55 1.74 -12.21 7.28
N SER A 56 2.93 -11.60 7.23
CA SER A 56 3.42 -10.86 6.06
C SER A 56 3.63 -11.77 4.84
N LEU A 57 4.12 -13.00 5.03
CA LEU A 57 4.24 -14.00 3.97
C LEU A 57 2.86 -14.37 3.42
N GLY A 58 1.88 -14.60 4.31
CA GLY A 58 0.50 -14.83 3.93
C GLY A 58 -0.07 -13.67 3.08
N GLN A 59 0.14 -12.42 3.51
CA GLN A 59 -0.31 -11.23 2.80
C GLN A 59 0.34 -11.10 1.41
N ALA A 60 1.64 -11.38 1.29
CA ALA A 60 2.34 -11.32 0.01
C ALA A 60 1.77 -12.32 -1.01
N ILE A 61 1.39 -13.52 -0.55
CA ILE A 61 0.74 -14.54 -1.40
C ILE A 61 -0.71 -14.16 -1.69
N ALA A 62 -1.43 -13.63 -0.71
CA ALA A 62 -2.85 -13.26 -0.83
C ALA A 62 -3.11 -12.27 -1.96
N GLY A 63 -2.25 -11.26 -2.13
CA GLY A 63 -2.44 -10.16 -3.08
C GLY A 63 -2.85 -10.64 -4.48
N PRO A 64 -1.97 -11.33 -5.22
CA PRO A 64 -2.29 -11.78 -6.57
C PRO A 64 -3.35 -12.90 -6.60
N VAL A 65 -3.36 -13.80 -5.60
CA VAL A 65 -4.29 -14.94 -5.56
C VAL A 65 -5.74 -14.46 -5.37
N THR A 66 -6.00 -13.69 -4.31
CA THR A 66 -7.34 -13.19 -4.00
C THR A 66 -7.84 -12.21 -5.07
N SER A 67 -6.94 -11.38 -5.60
CA SER A 67 -7.26 -10.45 -6.69
C SER A 67 -7.71 -11.18 -7.96
N ARG A 68 -7.06 -12.30 -8.31
CA ARG A 68 -7.47 -13.12 -9.44
C ARG A 68 -8.78 -13.90 -9.17
N LEU A 69 -8.97 -14.35 -7.93
CA LEU A 69 -10.21 -15.03 -7.53
C LEU A 69 -11.42 -14.10 -7.66
N MET A 70 -11.27 -12.78 -7.51
CA MET A 70 -12.36 -11.83 -7.73
C MET A 70 -12.96 -11.91 -9.14
N GLY A 71 -12.14 -12.19 -10.17
CA GLY A 71 -12.63 -12.41 -11.53
C GLY A 71 -13.41 -13.71 -11.70
N ARG A 72 -13.11 -14.75 -10.89
CA ARG A 72 -13.76 -16.08 -10.98
C ARG A 72 -15.00 -16.20 -10.11
N LEU A 73 -14.92 -15.75 -8.88
CA LEU A 73 -15.94 -15.93 -7.84
C LEU A 73 -16.74 -14.66 -7.57
N GLY A 74 -16.34 -13.54 -8.20
CA GLY A 74 -16.91 -12.21 -7.97
C GLY A 74 -16.28 -11.49 -6.78
N MET A 75 -16.21 -10.17 -6.87
CA MET A 75 -15.58 -9.32 -5.85
C MET A 75 -16.22 -9.48 -4.48
N ARG A 76 -17.56 -9.44 -4.40
CA ARG A 76 -18.28 -9.55 -3.12
C ARG A 76 -17.99 -10.86 -2.40
N SER A 77 -18.04 -11.99 -3.10
CA SER A 77 -17.81 -13.32 -2.51
C SER A 77 -16.40 -13.45 -1.94
N VAL A 78 -15.37 -13.04 -2.72
CA VAL A 78 -13.98 -13.14 -2.28
C VAL A 78 -13.73 -12.24 -1.08
N ILE A 79 -14.18 -10.98 -1.12
CA ILE A 79 -14.00 -10.03 -0.01
C ILE A 79 -14.76 -10.52 1.24
N THR A 80 -15.98 -11.05 1.11
CA THR A 80 -16.73 -11.59 2.25
C THR A 80 -16.00 -12.76 2.90
N VAL A 81 -15.56 -13.74 2.13
CA VAL A 81 -14.84 -14.91 2.67
C VAL A 81 -13.54 -14.48 3.34
N THR A 82 -12.78 -13.61 2.70
CA THR A 82 -11.51 -13.13 3.29
C THR A 82 -11.73 -12.31 4.56
N ILE A 83 -12.76 -11.46 4.63
CA ILE A 83 -13.11 -10.76 5.87
C ILE A 83 -13.46 -11.75 6.99
N ILE A 84 -14.29 -12.77 6.71
CA ILE A 84 -14.67 -13.77 7.71
C ILE A 84 -13.44 -14.50 8.25
N VAL A 85 -12.56 -15.00 7.37
CA VAL A 85 -11.38 -15.76 7.76
C VAL A 85 -10.38 -14.86 8.50
N ALA A 86 -10.13 -13.63 8.01
CA ALA A 86 -9.27 -12.66 8.69
C ALA A 86 -9.81 -12.31 10.09
N SER A 87 -11.14 -12.08 10.20
CA SER A 87 -11.79 -11.79 11.48
C SER A 87 -11.67 -12.95 12.46
N ALA A 88 -11.89 -14.19 12.00
CA ALA A 88 -11.73 -15.38 12.83
C ALA A 88 -10.26 -15.54 13.31
N SER A 89 -9.30 -15.26 12.44
CA SER A 89 -7.86 -15.26 12.79
C SER A 89 -7.54 -14.21 13.84
N MET A 90 -8.09 -13.00 13.72
CA MET A 90 -7.87 -11.92 14.69
C MET A 90 -8.46 -12.28 16.07
N VAL A 91 -9.67 -12.82 16.11
CA VAL A 91 -10.29 -13.33 17.36
C VAL A 91 -9.48 -14.45 17.96
N ALA A 92 -8.99 -15.38 17.14
CA ALA A 92 -8.18 -16.50 17.60
C ALA A 92 -6.85 -16.01 18.22
N VAL A 93 -6.17 -15.05 17.59
CA VAL A 93 -4.95 -14.45 18.14
C VAL A 93 -5.24 -13.74 19.47
N ALA A 94 -6.34 -13.02 19.59
CA ALA A 94 -6.65 -12.22 20.78
C ALA A 94 -7.05 -13.08 22.00
N TYR A 95 -7.75 -14.21 21.81
CA TYR A 95 -8.41 -14.90 22.93
C TYR A 95 -8.06 -16.37 23.12
N VAL A 96 -7.43 -17.02 22.13
CA VAL A 96 -7.07 -18.43 22.26
C VAL A 96 -5.70 -18.53 22.92
N VAL A 97 -5.59 -19.19 24.07
CA VAL A 97 -4.31 -19.48 24.72
C VAL A 97 -3.76 -20.78 24.16
N ALA A 98 -2.65 -20.72 23.43
CA ALA A 98 -2.07 -21.84 22.71
C ALA A 98 -0.54 -21.71 22.61
N PRO A 99 0.20 -22.78 22.21
CA PRO A 99 1.63 -22.69 21.91
C PRO A 99 1.90 -21.76 20.72
N ILE A 100 3.12 -21.22 20.63
CA ILE A 100 3.52 -20.24 19.60
C ILE A 100 3.25 -20.71 18.16
N GLY A 101 3.39 -22.02 17.88
CA GLY A 101 3.08 -22.59 16.56
C GLY A 101 1.65 -22.35 16.10
N PHE A 102 0.69 -22.26 17.02
CA PHE A 102 -0.69 -21.89 16.71
C PHE A 102 -0.77 -20.47 16.19
N TYR A 103 -0.13 -19.50 16.84
CA TYR A 103 -0.15 -18.09 16.43
C TYR A 103 0.56 -17.87 15.09
N ILE A 104 1.65 -18.59 14.84
CA ILE A 104 2.34 -18.58 13.54
C ILE A 104 1.38 -19.07 12.43
N ALA A 105 0.70 -20.20 12.66
CA ALA A 105 -0.25 -20.76 11.68
C ALA A 105 -1.46 -19.84 11.47
N VAL A 106 -2.06 -19.33 12.55
CA VAL A 106 -3.21 -18.42 12.49
C VAL A 106 -2.82 -17.08 11.88
N GLY A 107 -1.65 -16.55 12.20
CA GLY A 107 -1.11 -15.34 11.57
C GLY A 107 -0.92 -15.52 10.06
N PHE A 108 -0.35 -16.64 9.63
CA PHE A 108 -0.22 -16.97 8.20
C PHE A 108 -1.57 -17.08 7.49
N ILE A 109 -2.55 -17.78 8.09
CA ILE A 109 -3.91 -17.92 7.55
C ILE A 109 -4.60 -16.55 7.48
N GLY A 110 -4.50 -15.73 8.54
CA GLY A 110 -5.02 -14.37 8.56
C GLY A 110 -4.39 -13.48 7.49
N GLY A 111 -3.08 -13.64 7.27
CA GLY A 111 -2.35 -12.98 6.19
C GLY A 111 -2.84 -13.42 4.80
N LEU A 112 -3.00 -14.72 4.56
CA LEU A 112 -3.59 -15.27 3.31
C LEU A 112 -5.02 -14.78 3.07
N ALA A 113 -5.76 -14.52 4.14
CA ALA A 113 -7.13 -14.01 4.10
C ALA A 113 -7.20 -12.46 4.11
N THR A 114 -6.10 -11.76 3.88
CA THR A 114 -6.14 -10.29 3.76
C THR A 114 -7.11 -9.88 2.66
N PRO A 115 -8.17 -9.12 2.97
CA PRO A 115 -9.19 -8.78 1.99
C PRO A 115 -8.63 -7.92 0.87
N PRO A 116 -8.86 -8.26 -0.41
CA PRO A 116 -8.31 -7.55 -1.57
C PRO A 116 -9.08 -6.24 -1.87
N ILE A 117 -9.31 -5.42 -0.85
CA ILE A 117 -10.11 -4.18 -0.96
C ILE A 117 -9.40 -3.17 -1.86
N GLN A 118 -8.08 -3.03 -1.72
CA GLN A 118 -7.29 -2.10 -2.52
C GLN A 118 -7.28 -2.45 -4.02
N PRO A 119 -7.01 -3.69 -4.44
CA PRO A 119 -7.15 -4.09 -5.84
C PRO A 119 -8.59 -3.95 -6.35
N ALA A 120 -9.59 -4.29 -5.53
CA ALA A 120 -11.00 -4.18 -5.90
C ALA A 120 -11.38 -2.73 -6.19
N VAL A 121 -11.13 -1.81 -5.26
CA VAL A 121 -11.53 -0.41 -5.42
C VAL A 121 -10.82 0.25 -6.61
N ARG A 122 -9.53 -0.03 -6.83
CA ARG A 122 -8.78 0.52 -7.97
C ARG A 122 -9.24 -0.03 -9.31
N THR A 123 -9.76 -1.25 -9.33
CA THR A 123 -10.41 -1.84 -10.53
C THR A 123 -11.77 -1.18 -10.81
N ILE A 124 -12.48 -0.73 -9.78
CA ILE A 124 -13.78 -0.07 -9.91
C ILE A 124 -13.64 1.41 -10.34
N TYR A 125 -12.62 2.12 -9.90
CA TYR A 125 -12.44 3.56 -10.16
C TYR A 125 -12.64 3.98 -11.63
N PRO A 126 -12.11 3.26 -12.65
CA PRO A 126 -12.33 3.61 -14.05
C PRO A 126 -13.80 3.57 -14.49
N THR A 127 -14.68 2.87 -13.76
CA THR A 127 -16.10 2.78 -14.07
C THR A 127 -16.94 3.86 -13.35
N MET A 128 -16.36 4.54 -12.35
CA MET A 128 -17.07 5.53 -11.53
C MET A 128 -16.90 6.96 -12.04
N VAL A 129 -15.80 7.25 -12.70
CA VAL A 129 -15.44 8.60 -13.11
C VAL A 129 -15.06 8.64 -14.58
N ASN A 130 -15.13 9.82 -15.20
CA ASN A 130 -14.62 9.97 -16.54
C ASN A 130 -13.08 9.91 -16.56
N SER A 131 -12.52 9.62 -17.73
CA SER A 131 -11.09 9.43 -17.95
C SER A 131 -10.22 10.58 -17.44
N LYS A 132 -10.66 11.83 -17.58
CA LYS A 132 -9.94 13.02 -17.10
C LYS A 132 -9.89 13.12 -15.56
N GLN A 133 -10.78 12.44 -14.87
CA GLN A 133 -10.88 12.42 -13.42
C GLN A 133 -10.15 11.23 -12.77
N LEU A 134 -9.76 10.22 -13.55
CA LEU A 134 -9.19 8.98 -13.04
C LEU A 134 -7.81 9.19 -12.39
N THR A 135 -6.91 9.95 -13.03
CA THR A 135 -5.60 10.28 -12.43
C THR A 135 -5.73 11.07 -11.13
N PRO A 136 -6.55 12.16 -11.05
CA PRO A 136 -6.86 12.80 -9.77
C PRO A 136 -7.45 11.86 -8.71
N LEU A 137 -8.28 10.89 -9.11
CA LEU A 137 -8.86 9.92 -8.17
C LEU A 137 -7.80 8.98 -7.59
N PHE A 138 -6.88 8.47 -8.40
CA PHE A 138 -5.73 7.71 -7.91
C PHE A 138 -4.84 8.53 -6.97
N SER A 139 -4.72 9.83 -7.23
CA SER A 139 -3.97 10.73 -6.36
C SER A 139 -4.64 10.91 -4.99
N ILE A 140 -5.96 11.09 -4.95
CA ILE A 140 -6.73 11.12 -3.69
C ILE A 140 -6.57 9.78 -2.94
N ASP A 141 -6.71 8.64 -3.64
CA ASP A 141 -6.57 7.31 -3.03
C ASP A 141 -5.18 7.13 -2.42
N ALA A 142 -4.12 7.48 -3.16
CA ALA A 142 -2.75 7.40 -2.67
C ALA A 142 -2.51 8.32 -1.46
N SER A 143 -2.98 9.57 -1.53
CA SER A 143 -2.84 10.52 -0.41
C SER A 143 -3.66 10.10 0.82
N ALA A 144 -4.88 9.62 0.62
CA ALA A 144 -5.74 9.18 1.71
C ALA A 144 -5.19 7.91 2.40
N GLN A 145 -4.45 7.08 1.69
CA GLN A 145 -3.77 5.91 2.25
C GLN A 145 -2.76 6.30 3.35
N GLU A 146 -2.14 7.49 3.27
CA GLU A 146 -1.22 7.97 4.31
C GLU A 146 -1.89 8.07 5.69
N LEU A 147 -3.20 8.33 5.73
CA LEU A 147 -3.95 8.37 6.99
C LEU A 147 -3.93 7.02 7.73
N ILE A 148 -3.86 5.90 7.00
CA ILE A 148 -3.77 4.55 7.58
C ILE A 148 -2.43 4.38 8.32
N TRP A 149 -1.36 4.85 7.71
CA TRP A 149 0.00 4.71 8.26
C TRP A 149 0.31 5.70 9.37
N ILE A 150 -0.40 6.83 9.42
CA ILE A 150 -0.30 7.80 10.53
C ILE A 150 -1.17 7.38 11.71
N ALA A 151 -2.48 7.19 11.46
CA ALA A 151 -3.46 6.95 12.51
C ALA A 151 -3.37 5.51 13.06
N GLY A 152 -3.05 4.53 12.23
CA GLY A 152 -3.00 3.12 12.61
C GLY A 152 -2.08 2.85 13.80
N PRO A 153 -0.78 3.16 13.73
CA PRO A 153 0.15 2.95 14.84
C PRO A 153 -0.24 3.73 16.10
N VAL A 154 -0.63 5.01 15.95
CA VAL A 154 -1.01 5.87 17.08
C VAL A 154 -2.19 5.29 17.85
N VAL A 155 -3.25 4.90 17.14
CA VAL A 155 -4.45 4.30 17.74
C VAL A 155 -4.12 2.94 18.35
N THR A 156 -3.28 2.15 17.69
CA THR A 156 -2.87 0.83 18.21
C THR A 156 -2.11 0.94 19.52
N VAL A 157 -1.08 1.80 19.57
CA VAL A 157 -0.30 2.01 20.81
C VAL A 157 -1.19 2.54 21.93
N PHE A 158 -2.02 3.54 21.63
CA PHE A 158 -2.95 4.08 22.61
C PHE A 158 -3.86 3.00 23.19
N MET A 159 -4.49 2.19 22.36
CA MET A 159 -5.37 1.10 22.81
C MET A 159 -4.59 0.03 23.58
N ALA A 160 -3.42 -0.36 23.10
CA ALA A 160 -2.61 -1.40 23.75
C ALA A 160 -2.10 -0.96 25.13
N THR A 161 -1.75 0.32 25.29
CA THR A 161 -1.17 0.85 26.55
C THR A 161 -2.22 1.34 27.55
N GLN A 162 -3.35 1.89 27.08
CA GLN A 162 -4.38 2.48 27.94
C GLN A 162 -5.52 1.50 28.26
N VAL A 163 -5.72 0.46 27.45
CA VAL A 163 -6.78 -0.53 27.65
C VAL A 163 -6.19 -1.93 27.75
N SER A 164 -5.84 -2.55 26.62
CA SER A 164 -5.14 -3.84 26.54
C SER A 164 -4.70 -4.13 25.10
N THR A 165 -3.78 -5.07 24.93
CA THR A 165 -3.33 -5.52 23.60
C THR A 165 -4.43 -6.22 22.82
N ASP A 166 -5.31 -7.00 23.50
CA ASP A 166 -6.49 -7.61 22.85
C ASP A 166 -7.46 -6.53 22.38
N ALA A 167 -7.68 -5.44 23.16
CA ALA A 167 -8.54 -4.34 22.75
C ALA A 167 -8.03 -3.64 21.48
N ALA A 168 -6.72 -3.54 21.31
CA ALA A 168 -6.12 -3.02 20.06
C ALA A 168 -6.46 -3.93 18.87
N ILE A 169 -6.36 -5.26 19.03
CA ILE A 169 -6.75 -6.23 17.98
C ILE A 169 -8.25 -6.15 17.70
N MET A 170 -9.09 -6.07 18.75
CA MET A 170 -10.54 -6.00 18.59
C MET A 170 -11.01 -4.69 17.96
N LEU A 171 -10.33 -3.58 18.20
CA LEU A 171 -10.60 -2.32 17.49
C LEU A 171 -10.26 -2.44 15.99
N ALA A 172 -9.13 -3.05 15.68
CA ALA A 172 -8.77 -3.32 14.28
C ALA A 172 -9.81 -4.24 13.61
N LEU A 173 -10.28 -5.27 14.31
CA LEU A 173 -11.38 -6.14 13.86
C LEU A 173 -12.67 -5.35 13.63
N ALA A 174 -13.06 -4.49 14.56
CA ALA A 174 -14.26 -3.67 14.43
C ALA A 174 -14.19 -2.76 13.18
N LEU A 175 -13.03 -2.12 12.94
CA LEU A 175 -12.80 -1.31 11.75
C LEU A 175 -12.84 -2.14 10.46
N LEU A 176 -12.28 -3.37 10.47
CA LEU A 176 -12.37 -4.30 9.36
C LEU A 176 -13.83 -4.66 9.04
N LEU A 177 -14.60 -5.02 10.06
CA LEU A 177 -16.00 -5.40 9.89
C LEU A 177 -16.87 -4.22 9.46
N LEU A 178 -16.79 -3.09 10.15
CA LEU A 178 -17.58 -1.90 9.82
C LEU A 178 -17.24 -1.39 8.40
N GLY A 179 -15.96 -1.18 8.12
CA GLY A 179 -15.51 -0.71 6.82
C GLY A 179 -15.76 -1.74 5.72
N GLY A 180 -15.51 -3.02 6.00
CA GLY A 180 -15.72 -4.13 5.07
C GLY A 180 -17.19 -4.33 4.71
N ILE A 181 -18.08 -4.32 5.70
CA ILE A 181 -19.54 -4.39 5.46
C ILE A 181 -20.00 -3.15 4.69
N TRP A 182 -19.56 -1.96 5.10
CA TRP A 182 -19.89 -0.73 4.37
C TRP A 182 -19.42 -0.81 2.91
N PHE A 183 -18.20 -1.29 2.67
CA PHE A 183 -17.65 -1.47 1.33
C PHE A 183 -18.45 -2.50 0.51
N LEU A 184 -18.81 -3.65 1.10
CA LEU A 184 -19.61 -4.69 0.46
C LEU A 184 -21.02 -4.25 0.09
N LEU A 185 -21.61 -3.35 0.88
CA LEU A 185 -22.93 -2.78 0.62
C LEU A 185 -22.93 -1.73 -0.50
N ARG A 186 -21.76 -1.28 -0.97
CA ARG A 186 -21.69 -0.32 -2.07
C ARG A 186 -22.26 -0.91 -3.36
N PRO A 187 -23.18 -0.20 -4.04
CA PRO A 187 -23.76 -0.63 -5.31
C PRO A 187 -22.69 -0.90 -6.38
N GLU A 188 -21.62 -0.10 -6.37
CA GLU A 188 -20.55 -0.14 -7.35
C GLU A 188 -19.85 -1.50 -7.41
N LEU A 189 -19.73 -2.21 -6.27
CA LEU A 189 -19.19 -3.57 -6.23
C LEU A 189 -20.08 -4.58 -6.93
N GLY A 190 -21.40 -4.36 -6.98
CA GLY A 190 -22.35 -5.27 -7.60
C GLY A 190 -22.53 -5.06 -9.09
N THR A 191 -22.27 -3.85 -9.56
CA THR A 191 -22.46 -3.48 -10.98
C THR A 191 -21.23 -3.82 -11.82
N VAL A 192 -20.03 -3.81 -11.23
CA VAL A 192 -18.77 -4.10 -11.92
C VAL A 192 -18.48 -5.59 -11.89
N LYS A 193 -18.63 -6.25 -13.04
CA LYS A 193 -18.19 -7.64 -13.23
C LYS A 193 -16.81 -7.63 -13.87
N ILE A 194 -15.82 -8.20 -13.18
CA ILE A 194 -14.50 -8.42 -13.78
C ILE A 194 -14.62 -9.64 -14.68
N PRO A 195 -14.36 -9.53 -15.99
CA PRO A 195 -14.36 -10.69 -16.88
C PRO A 195 -13.29 -11.69 -16.43
N LEU A 196 -13.52 -12.99 -16.75
CA LEU A 196 -12.52 -14.01 -16.49
C LEU A 196 -11.26 -13.74 -17.31
N SER A 197 -10.14 -13.59 -16.64
CA SER A 197 -8.84 -13.54 -17.32
C SER A 197 -8.56 -14.89 -17.99
N LYS A 198 -8.28 -14.85 -19.30
CA LYS A 198 -7.91 -16.03 -20.11
C LYS A 198 -6.41 -16.36 -20.00
N THR A 199 -5.63 -15.50 -19.38
CA THR A 199 -4.18 -15.67 -19.24
C THR A 199 -3.82 -16.51 -18.02
N ARG A 200 -2.63 -17.09 -17.98
CA ARG A 200 -2.10 -17.76 -16.78
C ARG A 200 -1.76 -16.70 -15.71
N MET A 201 -1.88 -17.10 -14.43
CA MET A 201 -1.49 -16.26 -13.31
C MET A 201 -0.03 -15.83 -13.45
N GLY A 202 0.28 -14.55 -13.18
CA GLY A 202 1.62 -13.97 -13.33
C GLY A 202 1.93 -13.46 -14.75
N THR A 203 1.14 -13.79 -15.76
CA THR A 203 1.37 -13.30 -17.13
C THR A 203 1.33 -11.78 -17.21
N VAL A 204 0.62 -11.11 -16.32
CA VAL A 204 0.61 -9.64 -16.23
C VAL A 204 2.00 -9.05 -15.98
N LEU A 205 2.88 -9.79 -15.30
CA LEU A 205 4.28 -9.38 -15.04
C LEU A 205 5.18 -9.46 -16.27
N THR A 206 4.77 -10.15 -17.34
CA THR A 206 5.51 -10.13 -18.61
C THR A 206 5.36 -8.79 -19.34
N LYS A 207 4.40 -7.96 -18.95
CA LYS A 207 4.26 -6.60 -19.48
C LYS A 207 5.27 -5.67 -18.82
N PRO A 208 6.19 -5.04 -19.57
CA PRO A 208 7.27 -4.24 -19.01
C PRO A 208 6.78 -3.12 -18.08
N ALA A 209 5.65 -2.50 -18.40
CA ALA A 209 5.08 -1.44 -17.58
C ALA A 209 4.60 -1.96 -16.20
N VAL A 210 3.97 -3.15 -16.14
CA VAL A 210 3.51 -3.77 -14.89
C VAL A 210 4.71 -4.23 -14.07
N LEU A 211 5.68 -4.90 -14.69
CA LEU A 211 6.90 -5.33 -14.01
C LEU A 211 7.66 -4.13 -13.44
N ALA A 212 7.88 -3.09 -14.25
CA ALA A 212 8.57 -1.88 -13.82
C ALA A 212 7.86 -1.22 -12.62
N THR A 213 6.53 -1.05 -12.67
CA THR A 213 5.79 -0.45 -11.55
C THR A 213 5.78 -1.33 -10.30
N THR A 214 5.77 -2.66 -10.46
CA THR A 214 5.87 -3.61 -9.33
C THR A 214 7.24 -3.51 -8.66
N VAL A 215 8.33 -3.49 -9.43
CA VAL A 215 9.70 -3.41 -8.90
C VAL A 215 9.99 -2.01 -8.34
N VAL A 216 9.56 -0.93 -9.02
CA VAL A 216 9.69 0.43 -8.47
C VAL A 216 8.86 0.58 -7.20
N GLY A 217 7.67 -0.01 -7.14
CA GLY A 217 6.84 -0.04 -5.93
C GLY A 217 7.50 -0.79 -4.77
N PHE A 218 8.13 -1.94 -5.05
CA PHE A 218 8.98 -2.67 -4.08
C PHE A 218 10.12 -1.78 -3.56
N LEU A 219 10.83 -1.08 -4.44
CA LEU A 219 11.96 -0.23 -4.07
C LEU A 219 11.51 1.03 -3.31
N LEU A 220 10.40 1.65 -3.72
CA LEU A 220 9.84 2.83 -3.04
C LEU A 220 9.41 2.50 -1.61
N ILE A 221 8.63 1.42 -1.43
CA ILE A 221 8.14 1.05 -0.10
C ILE A 221 9.24 0.36 0.72
N GLY A 222 10.23 -0.25 0.06
CA GLY A 222 11.48 -0.67 0.70
C GLY A 222 12.28 0.50 1.28
N ALA A 223 12.42 1.58 0.52
CA ALA A 223 13.01 2.81 1.03
C ALA A 223 12.23 3.37 2.23
N ALA A 224 10.89 3.32 2.18
CA ALA A 224 10.04 3.79 3.27
C ALA A 224 10.25 2.97 4.55
N GLY A 225 10.25 1.64 4.47
CA GLY A 225 10.52 0.79 5.62
C GLY A 225 11.93 0.99 6.21
N ALA A 226 12.92 1.25 5.35
CA ALA A 226 14.26 1.57 5.78
C ALA A 226 14.35 2.94 6.50
N VAL A 227 13.61 3.96 6.01
CA VAL A 227 13.52 5.28 6.68
C VAL A 227 12.90 5.15 8.07
N GLU A 228 11.84 4.37 8.23
CA GLU A 228 11.21 4.15 9.54
C GLU A 228 12.21 3.63 10.57
N VAL A 229 13.00 2.60 10.18
CA VAL A 229 14.05 2.04 11.05
C VAL A 229 15.13 3.09 11.35
N ALA A 230 15.60 3.84 10.35
CA ALA A 230 16.62 4.85 10.54
C ALA A 230 16.16 5.99 11.47
N VAL A 231 14.93 6.48 11.31
CA VAL A 231 14.33 7.52 12.17
C VAL A 231 14.22 7.04 13.63
N VAL A 232 13.72 5.82 13.82
CA VAL A 232 13.64 5.22 15.16
C VAL A 232 15.03 5.07 15.78
N ALA A 233 16.04 4.67 15.00
CA ALA A 233 17.40 4.54 15.47
C ALA A 233 18.05 5.89 15.89
N VAL A 234 17.67 7.02 15.25
CA VAL A 234 18.14 8.36 15.62
C VAL A 234 17.55 8.82 16.96
N PHE A 235 16.22 8.69 17.11
CA PHE A 235 15.50 9.30 18.24
C PHE A 235 15.23 8.33 19.39
N GLY A 236 15.54 7.03 19.21
CA GLY A 236 15.34 5.98 20.20
C GLY A 236 13.87 5.62 20.43
N HIS A 237 13.65 4.65 21.35
CA HIS A 237 12.32 4.12 21.62
C HIS A 237 11.50 4.93 22.64
N GLY A 238 12.02 6.02 23.17
CA GLY A 238 11.41 6.73 24.32
C GLY A 238 10.88 8.12 24.04
N GLY A 239 11.12 8.70 22.87
CA GLY A 239 10.75 10.08 22.57
C GLY A 239 9.65 10.18 21.51
N PRO A 240 8.84 11.26 21.54
CA PRO A 240 7.81 11.51 20.52
C PRO A 240 8.40 11.98 19.19
N GLU A 241 9.71 12.28 19.15
CA GLU A 241 10.41 12.90 18.02
C GLU A 241 10.33 12.04 16.75
N ALA A 242 10.55 10.72 16.88
CA ALA A 242 10.42 9.79 15.76
C ALA A 242 9.02 9.85 15.13
N GLY A 243 7.99 9.86 15.98
CA GLY A 243 6.61 9.98 15.53
C GLY A 243 6.30 11.30 14.83
N PHE A 244 6.83 12.41 15.34
CA PHE A 244 6.66 13.73 14.69
C PHE A 244 7.36 13.81 13.34
N VAL A 245 8.57 13.29 13.22
CA VAL A 245 9.30 13.24 11.95
C VAL A 245 8.54 12.41 10.89
N LEU A 246 8.07 11.23 11.28
CA LEU A 246 7.27 10.38 10.38
C LEU A 246 5.92 11.02 10.02
N ALA A 247 5.30 11.76 10.94
CA ALA A 247 4.10 12.53 10.65
C ALA A 247 4.35 13.66 9.65
N ILE A 248 5.46 14.41 9.80
CA ILE A 248 5.87 15.45 8.84
C ILE A 248 6.14 14.85 7.46
N TRP A 249 6.80 13.69 7.42
CA TRP A 249 7.00 12.93 6.19
C TRP A 249 5.68 12.57 5.49
N ALA A 250 4.72 12.04 6.22
CA ALA A 250 3.39 11.69 5.70
C ALA A 250 2.59 12.95 5.27
N ILE A 251 2.74 14.08 5.97
CA ILE A 251 2.19 15.37 5.53
C ILE A 251 2.80 15.78 4.18
N GLY A 252 4.12 15.61 4.01
CA GLY A 252 4.78 15.81 2.72
C GLY A 252 4.14 14.97 1.61
N SER A 253 3.89 13.67 1.88
CA SER A 253 3.25 12.75 0.93
C SER A 253 1.83 13.20 0.57
N LEU A 254 1.04 13.57 1.56
CA LEU A 254 -0.31 14.09 1.37
C LEU A 254 -0.31 15.36 0.50
N ILE A 255 0.53 16.34 0.84
CA ILE A 255 0.64 17.60 0.08
C ILE A 255 1.10 17.33 -1.36
N GLY A 256 2.14 16.54 -1.53
CA GLY A 256 2.67 16.17 -2.85
C GLY A 256 1.64 15.45 -3.71
N GLY A 257 0.91 14.50 -3.13
CA GLY A 257 -0.17 13.79 -3.80
C GLY A 257 -1.26 14.72 -4.32
N LEU A 258 -1.74 15.62 -3.48
CA LEU A 258 -2.77 16.59 -3.86
C LEU A 258 -2.25 17.65 -4.84
N ALA A 259 -1.00 18.11 -4.67
CA ALA A 259 -0.40 19.13 -5.54
C ALA A 259 -0.11 18.60 -6.95
N LEU A 260 0.40 17.37 -7.07
CA LEU A 260 0.84 16.79 -8.35
C LEU A 260 -0.18 15.87 -9.01
N GLY A 261 -1.30 15.57 -8.36
CA GLY A 261 -2.32 14.65 -8.89
C GLY A 261 -3.08 15.13 -10.12
N HIS A 262 -2.90 16.39 -10.52
CA HIS A 262 -3.46 16.94 -11.75
C HIS A 262 -2.45 17.07 -12.90
N VAL A 263 -1.17 16.78 -12.62
CA VAL A 263 -0.10 16.90 -13.61
C VAL A 263 -0.17 15.71 -14.58
N PRO A 264 -0.18 15.98 -15.90
CA PRO A 264 -0.21 14.91 -16.90
C PRO A 264 0.97 13.95 -16.74
N ILE A 265 0.68 12.64 -16.90
CA ILE A 265 1.67 11.58 -16.72
C ILE A 265 2.37 11.31 -18.05
N GLY A 266 3.59 11.81 -18.19
CA GLY A 266 4.47 11.46 -19.29
C GLY A 266 5.42 10.32 -18.95
N PRO A 267 6.25 9.83 -19.88
CA PRO A 267 7.19 8.73 -19.68
C PRO A 267 8.18 8.93 -18.50
N TRP A 268 8.57 10.18 -18.23
CA TRP A 268 9.47 10.55 -17.15
C TRP A 268 8.78 10.77 -15.80
N ALA A 269 7.44 10.75 -15.77
CA ALA A 269 6.69 11.17 -14.60
C ALA A 269 7.05 10.36 -13.34
N LEU A 270 7.23 9.05 -13.46
CA LEU A 270 7.61 8.20 -12.33
C LEU A 270 9.03 8.52 -11.83
N ALA A 271 9.99 8.60 -12.76
CA ALA A 271 11.38 8.89 -12.43
C ALA A 271 11.53 10.25 -11.70
N VAL A 272 10.88 11.30 -12.19
CA VAL A 272 10.94 12.65 -11.58
C VAL A 272 10.40 12.63 -10.15
N ARG A 273 9.33 11.85 -9.88
CA ARG A 273 8.78 11.73 -8.52
C ARG A 273 9.73 10.96 -7.61
N MET A 274 10.39 9.92 -8.12
CA MET A 274 11.41 9.16 -7.41
C MET A 274 12.66 9.99 -7.12
N VAL A 275 12.99 11.00 -7.93
CA VAL A 275 14.08 11.97 -7.64
C VAL A 275 13.82 12.70 -6.33
N ALA A 276 12.59 13.20 -6.11
CA ALA A 276 12.23 13.88 -4.86
C ALA A 276 12.38 12.95 -3.65
N VAL A 277 11.93 11.69 -3.79
CA VAL A 277 12.08 10.66 -2.74
C VAL A 277 13.57 10.42 -2.44
N PHE A 278 14.38 10.17 -3.46
CA PHE A 278 15.81 9.91 -3.31
C PHE A 278 16.56 11.08 -2.67
N ILE A 279 16.37 12.30 -3.19
CA ILE A 279 17.06 13.50 -2.67
C ILE A 279 16.67 13.74 -1.21
N GLY A 280 15.39 13.68 -0.88
CA GLY A 280 14.93 13.91 0.49
C GLY A 280 15.50 12.88 1.47
N ILE A 281 15.50 11.57 1.11
CA ILE A 281 16.08 10.53 1.97
C ILE A 281 17.60 10.69 2.09
N ALA A 282 18.31 10.98 1.00
CA ALA A 282 19.75 11.19 1.02
C ALA A 282 20.16 12.40 1.88
N LEU A 283 19.40 13.49 1.80
CA LEU A 283 19.62 14.67 2.66
C LEU A 283 19.37 14.35 4.14
N ALA A 284 18.37 13.52 4.46
CA ALA A 284 18.04 13.17 5.84
C ALA A 284 19.20 12.48 6.56
N GLY A 285 20.03 11.70 5.85
CA GLY A 285 21.19 11.02 6.41
C GLY A 285 22.44 11.89 6.62
N ILE A 286 22.44 13.15 6.18
CA ILE A 286 23.64 14.04 6.29
C ILE A 286 23.79 14.60 7.68
N ILE A 287 22.70 15.10 8.28
CA ILE A 287 22.69 15.69 9.62
C ILE A 287 21.57 15.04 10.43
N LEU A 288 21.92 14.42 11.57
CA LEU A 288 21.01 13.67 12.41
C LEU A 288 20.32 14.57 13.46
N GLU A 289 19.81 15.73 13.02
CA GLU A 289 19.05 16.65 13.86
C GLU A 289 17.59 16.66 13.47
N PHE A 290 16.70 16.87 14.45
CA PHE A 290 15.25 16.77 14.29
C PHE A 290 14.73 17.60 13.09
N TRP A 291 15.02 18.90 13.06
CA TRP A 291 14.48 19.80 12.04
C TRP A 291 15.07 19.55 10.66
N TRP A 292 16.33 19.10 10.60
CA TRP A 292 16.96 18.73 9.34
C TRP A 292 16.31 17.47 8.75
N ILE A 293 16.19 16.40 9.55
CA ILE A 293 15.55 15.16 9.11
C ILE A 293 14.09 15.42 8.72
N ALA A 294 13.34 16.16 9.54
CA ALA A 294 11.94 16.50 9.27
C ALA A 294 11.77 17.25 7.95
N GLY A 295 12.61 18.27 7.70
CA GLY A 295 12.60 19.04 6.44
C GLY A 295 13.00 18.20 5.24
N ALA A 296 14.02 17.37 5.36
CA ALA A 296 14.47 16.47 4.30
C ALA A 296 13.42 15.40 3.98
N LEU A 297 12.80 14.79 4.99
CA LEU A 297 11.74 13.81 4.81
C LEU A 297 10.43 14.43 4.32
N LEU A 298 10.13 15.69 4.62
CA LEU A 298 9.02 16.42 3.99
C LEU A 298 9.19 16.45 2.46
N ILE A 299 10.43 16.71 1.98
CA ILE A 299 10.74 16.66 0.53
C ILE A 299 10.60 15.25 -0.01
N ALA A 300 11.14 14.23 0.67
CA ALA A 300 10.98 12.85 0.27
C ALA A 300 9.51 12.45 0.18
N GLY A 301 8.74 12.80 1.21
CA GLY A 301 7.30 12.58 1.29
C GLY A 301 6.58 13.13 0.07
N ALA A 302 6.87 14.36 -0.33
CA ALA A 302 6.23 15.01 -1.48
C ALA A 302 6.36 14.22 -2.80
N GLY A 303 7.26 13.25 -2.88
CA GLY A 303 7.39 12.32 -4.01
C GLY A 303 6.57 11.04 -3.90
N ILE A 304 6.21 10.57 -2.68
CA ILE A 304 5.67 9.21 -2.45
C ILE A 304 4.27 9.03 -3.03
N ALA A 305 3.25 9.75 -2.51
CA ALA A 305 1.89 9.62 -3.00
C ALA A 305 1.75 9.95 -4.50
N PRO A 306 2.45 10.97 -5.06
CA PRO A 306 2.46 11.16 -6.50
C PRO A 306 3.09 10.00 -7.28
N ALA A 307 4.14 9.36 -6.78
CA ALA A 307 4.74 8.18 -7.43
C ALA A 307 3.77 7.00 -7.41
N LEU A 308 3.11 6.74 -6.27
CA LEU A 308 2.07 5.72 -6.16
C LEU A 308 0.91 5.97 -7.12
N ALA A 309 0.40 7.21 -7.19
CA ALA A 309 -0.69 7.58 -8.09
C ALA A 309 -0.32 7.34 -9.58
N VAL A 310 0.92 7.67 -9.95
CA VAL A 310 1.46 7.39 -11.30
C VAL A 310 1.53 5.89 -11.56
N MET A 311 2.05 5.10 -10.62
CA MET A 311 2.11 3.65 -10.77
C MET A 311 0.71 3.04 -10.92
N PHE A 312 -0.29 3.53 -10.16
CA PHE A 312 -1.68 3.06 -10.31
C PHE A 312 -2.26 3.37 -11.69
N ALA A 313 -2.00 4.58 -12.20
CA ALA A 313 -2.45 4.98 -13.54
C ALA A 313 -1.75 4.17 -14.65
N ILE A 314 -0.44 3.92 -14.52
CA ILE A 314 0.34 3.10 -15.46
C ILE A 314 -0.19 1.67 -15.48
N VAL A 315 -0.39 1.04 -14.32
CA VAL A 315 -0.95 -0.31 -14.23
C VAL A 315 -2.32 -0.36 -14.88
N SER A 316 -3.23 0.55 -14.51
CA SER A 316 -4.57 0.62 -15.09
C SER A 316 -4.53 0.65 -16.62
N SER A 317 -3.77 1.57 -17.20
CA SER A 317 -3.71 1.79 -18.66
C SER A 317 -2.91 0.74 -19.45
N SER A 318 -2.19 -0.16 -18.76
CA SER A 318 -1.28 -1.13 -19.40
C SER A 318 -1.87 -2.53 -19.52
N VAL A 319 -2.97 -2.83 -18.84
CA VAL A 319 -3.57 -4.16 -18.80
C VAL A 319 -5.03 -4.12 -19.28
N LYS A 320 -5.57 -5.29 -19.66
CA LYS A 320 -7.01 -5.47 -19.92
C LYS A 320 -7.77 -5.33 -18.60
N PHE A 321 -9.03 -4.95 -18.68
CA PHE A 321 -9.86 -4.79 -17.49
C PHE A 321 -9.93 -6.08 -16.65
N SER A 322 -10.01 -7.26 -17.31
CA SER A 322 -9.97 -8.58 -16.67
C SER A 322 -8.70 -8.87 -15.87
N ASP A 323 -7.57 -8.24 -16.21
CA ASP A 323 -6.26 -8.48 -15.61
C ASP A 323 -5.88 -7.39 -14.56
N THR A 324 -6.68 -6.32 -14.46
CA THR A 324 -6.35 -5.13 -13.65
C THR A 324 -6.21 -5.47 -12.16
N ALA A 325 -7.13 -6.26 -11.62
CA ALA A 325 -7.09 -6.64 -10.20
C ALA A 325 -5.84 -7.46 -9.87
N GLU A 326 -5.47 -8.41 -10.75
CA GLU A 326 -4.26 -9.23 -10.57
C GLU A 326 -3.00 -8.36 -10.63
N ALA A 327 -2.92 -7.42 -11.58
CA ALA A 327 -1.77 -6.51 -11.71
C ALA A 327 -1.59 -5.64 -10.45
N TYR A 328 -2.69 -5.12 -9.87
CA TYR A 328 -2.64 -4.43 -8.58
C TYR A 328 -2.28 -5.34 -7.42
N GLY A 329 -2.72 -6.61 -7.44
CA GLY A 329 -2.33 -7.61 -6.46
C GLY A 329 -0.81 -7.85 -6.44
N TRP A 330 -0.20 -8.04 -7.61
CA TRP A 330 1.26 -8.19 -7.74
C TRP A 330 2.01 -6.95 -7.29
N MET A 331 1.55 -5.76 -7.67
CA MET A 331 2.15 -4.50 -7.22
C MET A 331 2.09 -4.37 -5.70
N GLY A 332 0.95 -4.69 -5.07
CA GLY A 332 0.79 -4.68 -3.62
C GLY A 332 1.71 -5.69 -2.92
N SER A 333 1.84 -6.92 -3.45
CA SER A 333 2.79 -7.92 -2.93
C SER A 333 4.24 -7.45 -3.05
N GLY A 334 4.59 -6.82 -4.17
CA GLY A 334 5.90 -6.19 -4.34
C GLY A 334 6.17 -5.14 -3.27
N GLN A 335 5.22 -4.27 -3.01
CA GLN A 335 5.32 -3.23 -1.98
C GLN A 335 5.51 -3.81 -0.58
N LEU A 336 4.71 -4.81 -0.18
CA LEU A 336 4.82 -5.46 1.13
C LEU A 336 6.16 -6.16 1.31
N THR A 337 6.62 -6.89 0.29
CA THR A 337 7.95 -7.54 0.32
C THR A 337 9.07 -6.49 0.37
N GLY A 338 8.90 -5.38 -0.35
CA GLY A 338 9.82 -4.24 -0.30
C GLY A 338 9.95 -3.67 1.10
N ALA A 339 8.82 -3.39 1.77
CA ALA A 339 8.80 -2.89 3.15
C ALA A 339 9.61 -3.82 4.09
N ALA A 340 9.31 -5.11 4.05
CA ALA A 340 9.97 -6.10 4.91
C ALA A 340 11.49 -6.17 4.67
N LEU A 341 11.90 -6.24 3.40
CA LEU A 341 13.34 -6.30 3.05
C LEU A 341 14.04 -4.97 3.33
N GLY A 342 13.40 -3.83 3.05
CA GLY A 342 13.96 -2.51 3.33
C GLY A 342 14.20 -2.31 4.83
N SER A 343 13.23 -2.65 5.66
CA SER A 343 13.37 -2.58 7.12
C SER A 343 14.46 -3.53 7.64
N ALA A 344 14.54 -4.77 7.11
CA ALA A 344 15.56 -5.72 7.51
C ALA A 344 16.98 -5.24 7.13
N VAL A 345 17.17 -4.80 5.88
CA VAL A 345 18.47 -4.28 5.40
C VAL A 345 18.88 -3.05 6.20
N ALA A 346 17.93 -2.13 6.48
CA ALA A 346 18.20 -0.96 7.30
C ALA A 346 18.55 -1.34 8.76
N GLY A 347 17.88 -2.34 9.34
CA GLY A 347 18.20 -2.85 10.67
C GLY A 347 19.65 -3.32 10.78
N PHE A 348 20.10 -4.19 9.88
CA PHE A 348 21.50 -4.61 9.82
C PHE A 348 22.49 -3.46 9.56
N ALA A 349 22.09 -2.49 8.71
CA ALA A 349 22.92 -1.34 8.44
C ALA A 349 23.03 -0.39 9.66
N VAL A 350 21.96 -0.28 10.44
CA VAL A 350 21.97 0.48 11.72
C VAL A 350 22.85 -0.22 12.75
N ASP A 351 22.77 -1.55 12.87
CA ASP A 351 23.60 -2.31 13.78
C ASP A 351 25.11 -2.14 13.48
N GLY A 352 25.46 -2.08 12.20
CA GLY A 352 26.88 -1.97 11.78
C GLY A 352 27.41 -0.54 11.70
N PHE A 353 26.58 0.44 11.32
CA PHE A 353 27.00 1.80 10.98
C PHE A 353 26.18 2.91 11.67
N GLY A 354 25.36 2.54 12.66
CA GLY A 354 24.46 3.47 13.32
C GLY A 354 23.35 3.98 12.42
N PRO A 355 22.58 5.01 12.87
CA PRO A 355 21.42 5.51 12.15
C PRO A 355 21.70 5.97 10.71
N VAL A 356 22.92 6.49 10.45
CA VAL A 356 23.35 6.87 9.08
C VAL A 356 23.30 5.67 8.14
N GLY A 357 23.68 4.46 8.59
CA GLY A 357 23.59 3.23 7.81
C GLY A 357 22.17 2.93 7.34
N GLY A 358 21.17 3.21 8.20
CA GLY A 358 19.75 3.06 7.85
C GLY A 358 19.32 4.03 6.74
N PHE A 359 19.72 5.31 6.81
CA PHE A 359 19.45 6.29 5.74
C PHE A 359 20.18 5.97 4.44
N VAL A 360 21.41 5.44 4.52
CA VAL A 360 22.16 4.98 3.34
C VAL A 360 21.42 3.81 2.67
N ALA A 361 20.97 2.82 3.45
CA ALA A 361 20.17 1.71 2.93
C ALA A 361 18.89 2.21 2.25
N ALA A 362 18.15 3.11 2.89
CA ALA A 362 16.96 3.73 2.33
C ALA A 362 17.25 4.49 1.03
N SER A 363 18.36 5.24 1.00
CA SER A 363 18.81 5.98 -0.19
C SER A 363 19.15 5.04 -1.36
N ILE A 364 19.75 3.89 -1.10
CA ILE A 364 20.06 2.86 -2.10
C ILE A 364 18.77 2.33 -2.72
N PHE A 365 17.77 1.98 -1.93
CA PHE A 365 16.46 1.56 -2.44
C PHE A 365 15.82 2.66 -3.31
N ALA A 366 15.79 3.91 -2.84
CA ALA A 366 15.21 5.03 -3.56
C ALA A 366 15.97 5.33 -4.86
N PHE A 367 17.31 5.25 -4.84
CA PHE A 367 18.17 5.45 -6.00
C PHE A 367 17.89 4.40 -7.09
N PHE A 368 17.88 3.12 -6.74
CA PHE A 368 17.57 2.07 -7.71
C PHE A 368 16.14 2.19 -8.24
N GLY A 369 15.17 2.61 -7.42
CA GLY A 369 13.81 2.90 -7.86
C GLY A 369 13.76 4.04 -8.88
N MET A 370 14.51 5.11 -8.65
CA MET A 370 14.66 6.23 -9.58
C MET A 370 15.31 5.81 -10.90
N VAL A 371 16.44 5.10 -10.82
CA VAL A 371 17.19 4.63 -12.00
C VAL A 371 16.33 3.68 -12.83
N LEU A 372 15.66 2.71 -12.19
CA LEU A 372 14.80 1.77 -12.88
C LEU A 372 13.64 2.49 -13.58
N ALA A 373 12.97 3.43 -12.91
CA ALA A 373 11.91 4.23 -13.51
C ALA A 373 12.41 5.02 -14.74
N ALA A 374 13.63 5.56 -14.68
CA ALA A 374 14.25 6.26 -15.80
C ALA A 374 14.63 5.33 -16.97
N LEU A 375 15.20 4.16 -16.69
CA LEU A 375 15.57 3.16 -17.72
C LEU A 375 14.34 2.62 -18.45
N TYR A 376 13.26 2.37 -17.74
CA TYR A 376 12.02 1.82 -18.29
C TYR A 376 11.08 2.87 -18.89
N LYS A 377 11.42 4.15 -18.90
CA LYS A 377 10.58 5.25 -19.39
C LYS A 377 9.95 5.00 -20.78
N ASN A 378 10.69 4.37 -21.70
CA ASN A 378 10.22 4.09 -23.06
C ASN A 378 9.18 2.95 -23.12
N HIS A 379 9.07 2.17 -22.04
CA HIS A 379 8.10 1.09 -21.87
C HIS A 379 6.87 1.51 -21.05
N LEU A 380 6.95 2.70 -20.43
CA LEU A 380 5.83 3.27 -19.69
C LEU A 380 4.89 4.02 -20.65
N PRO A 381 3.56 3.89 -20.48
CA PRO A 381 2.61 4.59 -21.33
C PRO A 381 2.72 6.12 -21.14
N ASP A 382 2.66 6.85 -22.26
CA ASP A 382 2.46 8.29 -22.23
C ASP A 382 0.95 8.56 -22.09
N LEU A 383 0.55 9.08 -20.93
CA LEU A 383 -0.84 9.40 -20.62
C LEU A 383 -1.13 10.89 -20.83
N ARG A 384 -0.24 11.66 -21.46
CA ARG A 384 -0.51 13.04 -21.88
C ARG A 384 -1.50 13.00 -23.04
N GLY A 385 -2.74 13.39 -22.77
CA GLY A 385 -3.82 13.35 -23.76
C GLY A 385 -4.46 11.97 -23.99
N ARG A 386 -4.08 10.96 -23.18
CA ARG A 386 -4.70 9.64 -23.13
C ARG A 386 -5.31 9.39 -21.75
N ASP A 387 -6.20 8.42 -21.72
CA ASP A 387 -6.87 8.00 -20.50
C ASP A 387 -6.07 6.95 -19.72
N ALA A 388 -6.14 7.00 -18.40
CA ALA A 388 -5.63 5.94 -17.54
C ALA A 388 -6.62 4.76 -17.41
N THR A 389 -7.61 4.68 -18.30
CA THR A 389 -8.58 3.57 -18.33
C THR A 389 -7.92 2.28 -18.81
N PRO A 390 -8.34 1.11 -18.27
CA PRO A 390 -7.88 -0.19 -18.72
C PRO A 390 -8.18 -0.42 -20.20
N LEU A 391 -7.36 -1.28 -20.82
CA LEU A 391 -7.60 -1.73 -22.19
C LEU A 391 -8.89 -2.56 -22.22
N SER A 392 -9.64 -2.49 -23.34
CA SER A 392 -10.84 -3.30 -23.53
C SER A 392 -10.49 -4.78 -23.62
N ASP A 393 -11.37 -5.65 -23.07
CA ASP A 393 -11.21 -7.10 -23.16
C ASP A 393 -11.57 -7.65 -24.55
N THR A 394 -12.35 -6.90 -25.33
CA THR A 394 -12.69 -7.24 -26.73
C THR A 394 -11.61 -6.70 -27.65
N GLU A 395 -11.07 -7.57 -28.52
CA GLU A 395 -10.22 -7.11 -29.62
C GLU A 395 -11.09 -6.25 -30.57
N PRO A 396 -10.54 -5.09 -31.04
CA PRO A 396 -11.27 -4.32 -32.04
C PRO A 396 -11.50 -5.21 -33.26
N VAL A 397 -12.79 -5.41 -33.61
CA VAL A 397 -13.18 -6.11 -34.83
C VAL A 397 -12.55 -5.34 -35.99
N ARG A 398 -11.61 -5.95 -36.71
CA ARG A 398 -11.09 -5.37 -37.95
C ARG A 398 -12.26 -5.28 -38.92
N ILE A 399 -12.79 -4.07 -39.11
CA ILE A 399 -13.74 -3.80 -40.18
C ILE A 399 -12.91 -3.93 -41.48
N ILE A 400 -13.04 -5.08 -42.14
CA ILE A 400 -12.53 -5.26 -43.50
C ILE A 400 -13.42 -4.33 -44.34
N LYS A 401 -12.90 -3.16 -44.73
CA LYS A 401 -13.55 -2.36 -45.77
C LYS A 401 -13.39 -3.14 -47.05
N HIS A 402 -14.51 -3.68 -47.55
CA HIS A 402 -14.64 -4.20 -48.93
C HIS A 402 -14.68 -3.06 -49.92
#